data_83dcca837dcbad1b659e3fb71d39e6dd
#
_entry.id   83dcca837dcbad1b659e3fb71d39e6dd
#
_cell.length_a   1.000
_cell.length_b   1.000
_cell.length_c   1.000
_cell.angle_alpha   90.00
_cell.angle_beta   90.00
_cell.angle_gamma   90.00
#
_symmetry.space_group_name_H-M   'P 1'
#
loop_
_entity.id
_entity.type
_entity.pdbx_description
1 polymer ?
#
loop_
_entity_poly.entity_id
_entity_poly.type
_entity_poly.pdbx_seq_one_letter_code
_entity_poly.pdbx_strand_id
1 'polypeptide(L)'
;MMEPLLLGHSIIFALSAIACVAAIPQARKIQHPGTREGFVVFLGSVALWSGGYIGYLIAPTRPAKIAFYILGFVVAFVAVGSWLYFCAAYTGRPPRHTPFRNLILGTFLFFTALKVTNPLHNLYFTTEWVTEPFPHLVIHHELLYWIVLGLSYAAITVGFFVLMERFYHTGSDSRPLVVLVGLSGLPAVATILGSRVDWLLPLMYEPPGVALFAVGTLFFYRQRFEAIRLTGESDKPAIFLDQETRIQDYNQAARKLFPTLEDSFGEPLEAVNTALADHLTKQDILTITQEGETRYYDVSSTPFLAGEVTTGQLVTVTDVTERESYRQRLEEKTEQLEALNRVVRHDIRNDMTVILGWAEILKDHIDEDGEDALDRVLQKS
;
A
#
# COMPACT_ATOMS: atom_id res chain seq x y z
N MET A 1 -45.62 -21.44 -0.07
CA MET A 1 -44.36 -21.95 -0.57
C MET A 1 -43.69 -20.78 -1.33
N MET A 2 -42.49 -20.38 -0.96
CA MET A 2 -41.78 -19.32 -1.72
C MET A 2 -41.54 -19.83 -3.14
N GLU A 3 -41.87 -19.02 -4.13
CA GLU A 3 -41.63 -19.39 -5.51
C GLU A 3 -40.11 -19.59 -5.78
N PRO A 4 -39.74 -20.59 -6.59
CA PRO A 4 -38.34 -20.93 -6.83
C PRO A 4 -37.51 -19.73 -7.28
N LEU A 5 -38.10 -18.82 -8.04
CA LEU A 5 -37.47 -17.61 -8.55
C LEU A 5 -37.10 -16.62 -7.43
N LEU A 6 -38.04 -16.36 -6.51
CA LEU A 6 -37.83 -15.52 -5.34
C LEU A 6 -36.74 -16.10 -4.42
N LEU A 7 -36.77 -17.41 -4.22
CA LEU A 7 -35.77 -18.14 -3.43
C LEU A 7 -34.36 -17.99 -4.04
N GLY A 8 -34.24 -18.19 -5.36
CA GLY A 8 -32.97 -18.10 -6.07
C GLY A 8 -32.33 -16.71 -5.92
N HIS A 9 -33.10 -15.65 -6.17
CA HIS A 9 -32.62 -14.28 -5.99
C HIS A 9 -32.24 -13.98 -4.53
N SER A 10 -33.08 -14.41 -3.56
CA SER A 10 -32.79 -14.21 -2.15
C SER A 10 -31.49 -14.90 -1.72
N ILE A 11 -31.20 -16.09 -2.25
CA ILE A 11 -29.96 -16.84 -2.00
C ILE A 11 -28.74 -16.08 -2.53
N ILE A 12 -28.79 -15.52 -3.74
CA ILE A 12 -27.69 -14.76 -4.33
C ILE A 12 -27.33 -13.54 -3.44
N PHE A 13 -28.33 -12.78 -3.03
CA PHE A 13 -28.11 -11.62 -2.15
C PHE A 13 -27.65 -12.06 -0.75
N ALA A 14 -28.16 -13.16 -0.21
CA ALA A 14 -27.73 -13.70 1.08
C ALA A 14 -26.26 -14.16 1.05
N LEU A 15 -25.86 -14.88 0.03
CA LEU A 15 -24.46 -15.29 -0.17
C LEU A 15 -23.53 -14.08 -0.27
N SER A 16 -23.93 -13.04 -0.99
CA SER A 16 -23.18 -11.79 -1.11
C SER A 16 -23.03 -11.09 0.24
N ALA A 17 -24.09 -10.98 1.01
CA ALA A 17 -24.05 -10.40 2.37
C ALA A 17 -23.15 -11.20 3.31
N ILE A 18 -23.31 -12.52 3.33
CA ILE A 18 -22.52 -13.44 4.17
C ILE A 18 -21.05 -13.37 3.80
N ALA A 19 -20.71 -13.40 2.50
CA ALA A 19 -19.33 -13.31 2.02
C ALA A 19 -18.66 -12.01 2.48
N CYS A 20 -19.35 -10.86 2.35
CA CYS A 20 -18.82 -9.58 2.82
C CYS A 20 -18.64 -9.57 4.34
N VAL A 21 -19.60 -10.06 5.14
CA VAL A 21 -19.47 -10.14 6.60
C VAL A 21 -18.32 -11.05 7.01
N ALA A 22 -18.20 -12.23 6.37
CA ALA A 22 -17.10 -13.17 6.61
C ALA A 22 -15.71 -12.61 6.23
N ALA A 23 -15.65 -11.65 5.32
CA ALA A 23 -14.43 -10.98 4.92
C ALA A 23 -13.97 -9.87 5.91
N ILE A 24 -14.88 -9.32 6.73
CA ILE A 24 -14.56 -8.23 7.68
C ILE A 24 -13.42 -8.59 8.65
N PRO A 25 -13.36 -9.77 9.28
CA PRO A 25 -12.24 -10.13 10.17
C PRO A 25 -10.88 -10.10 9.45
N GLN A 26 -10.86 -10.47 8.16
CA GLN A 26 -9.65 -10.40 7.35
C GLN A 26 -9.27 -8.95 7.03
N ALA A 27 -10.24 -8.10 6.67
CA ALA A 27 -10.02 -6.68 6.41
C ALA A 27 -9.52 -5.93 7.67
N ARG A 28 -9.95 -6.34 8.86
CA ARG A 28 -9.48 -5.78 10.14
C ARG A 28 -7.99 -6.03 10.42
N LYS A 29 -7.36 -6.99 9.74
CA LYS A 29 -5.94 -7.28 9.85
C LYS A 29 -5.07 -6.33 9.02
N ILE A 30 -5.66 -5.47 8.20
CA ILE A 30 -4.94 -4.41 7.48
C ILE A 30 -4.34 -3.45 8.51
N GLN A 31 -3.02 -3.26 8.47
CA GLN A 31 -2.30 -2.49 9.50
C GLN A 31 -2.61 -1.00 9.44
N HIS A 32 -2.71 -0.42 8.22
CA HIS A 32 -2.96 1.01 8.07
C HIS A 32 -4.40 1.38 8.48
N PRO A 33 -4.59 2.25 9.48
CA PRO A 33 -5.91 2.57 10.03
C PRO A 33 -6.90 3.07 8.98
N GLY A 34 -6.51 4.06 8.18
CA GLY A 34 -7.41 4.66 7.18
C GLY A 34 -7.81 3.66 6.08
N THR A 35 -6.88 2.85 5.59
CA THR A 35 -7.15 1.79 4.59
C THR A 35 -8.07 0.72 5.19
N ARG A 36 -7.79 0.28 6.42
CA ARG A 36 -8.60 -0.68 7.16
C ARG A 36 -10.03 -0.20 7.37
N GLU A 37 -10.19 0.99 7.91
CA GLU A 37 -11.51 1.59 8.18
C GLU A 37 -12.33 1.75 6.91
N GLY A 38 -11.73 2.31 5.86
CA GLY A 38 -12.38 2.48 4.55
C GLY A 38 -12.85 1.15 3.99
N PHE A 39 -12.01 0.11 4.03
CA PHE A 39 -12.36 -1.19 3.47
C PHE A 39 -13.38 -1.96 4.32
N VAL A 40 -13.29 -1.88 5.66
CA VAL A 40 -14.29 -2.48 6.56
C VAL A 40 -15.66 -1.82 6.39
N VAL A 41 -15.72 -0.48 6.28
CA VAL A 41 -16.97 0.24 6.01
C VAL A 41 -17.51 -0.13 4.62
N PHE A 42 -16.64 -0.28 3.62
CA PHE A 42 -17.03 -0.74 2.29
C PHE A 42 -17.69 -2.12 2.32
N LEU A 43 -17.04 -3.13 2.93
CA LEU A 43 -17.61 -4.47 3.08
C LEU A 43 -18.92 -4.45 3.86
N GLY A 44 -18.98 -3.71 4.96
CA GLY A 44 -20.19 -3.56 5.80
C GLY A 44 -21.36 -2.93 5.04
N SER A 45 -21.08 -1.89 4.23
CA SER A 45 -22.11 -1.26 3.41
C SER A 45 -22.60 -2.20 2.30
N VAL A 46 -21.73 -2.94 1.63
CA VAL A 46 -22.16 -3.91 0.62
C VAL A 46 -22.98 -5.05 1.22
N ALA A 47 -22.61 -5.54 2.40
CA ALA A 47 -23.39 -6.54 3.14
C ALA A 47 -24.79 -6.02 3.51
N LEU A 48 -24.86 -4.79 4.03
CA LEU A 48 -26.13 -4.16 4.39
C LEU A 48 -26.98 -3.83 3.15
N TRP A 49 -26.35 -3.44 2.04
CA TRP A 49 -27.04 -3.24 0.77
C TRP A 49 -27.67 -4.52 0.26
N SER A 50 -26.90 -5.64 0.24
CA SER A 50 -27.42 -6.97 -0.13
C SER A 50 -28.53 -7.42 0.82
N GLY A 51 -28.38 -7.22 2.13
CA GLY A 51 -29.40 -7.51 3.13
C GLY A 51 -30.68 -6.67 2.96
N GLY A 52 -30.52 -5.39 2.61
CA GLY A 52 -31.65 -4.51 2.26
C GLY A 52 -32.46 -5.03 1.08
N TYR A 53 -31.78 -5.60 0.06
CA TYR A 53 -32.46 -6.22 -1.07
C TYR A 53 -33.23 -7.49 -0.69
N ILE A 54 -32.72 -8.30 0.23
CA ILE A 54 -33.49 -9.43 0.78
C ILE A 54 -34.75 -8.91 1.48
N GLY A 55 -34.61 -7.88 2.33
CA GLY A 55 -35.75 -7.23 2.97
C GLY A 55 -36.78 -6.70 1.96
N TYR A 56 -36.32 -6.07 0.88
CA TYR A 56 -37.18 -5.64 -0.23
C TYR A 56 -37.93 -6.79 -0.89
N LEU A 57 -37.28 -7.93 -1.12
CA LEU A 57 -37.91 -9.09 -1.75
C LEU A 57 -38.99 -9.74 -0.86
N ILE A 58 -38.69 -9.94 0.44
CA ILE A 58 -39.52 -10.71 1.35
C ILE A 58 -40.53 -9.89 2.17
N ALA A 59 -40.36 -8.55 2.24
CA ALA A 59 -41.27 -7.70 3.03
C ALA A 59 -42.75 -7.86 2.59
N PRO A 60 -43.71 -7.99 3.50
CA PRO A 60 -45.08 -8.30 3.15
C PRO A 60 -45.89 -7.08 2.67
N THR A 61 -45.46 -5.87 2.96
CA THR A 61 -46.22 -4.65 2.67
C THR A 61 -45.46 -3.71 1.72
N ARG A 62 -46.19 -2.97 0.89
CA ARG A 62 -45.63 -1.96 -0.03
C ARG A 62 -44.76 -0.93 0.67
N PRO A 63 -45.16 -0.31 1.80
CA PRO A 63 -44.30 0.64 2.52
C PRO A 63 -43.00 0.03 3.01
N ALA A 64 -43.04 -1.21 3.53
CA ALA A 64 -41.83 -1.90 3.99
C ALA A 64 -40.85 -2.20 2.81
N LYS A 65 -41.37 -2.63 1.66
CA LYS A 65 -40.58 -2.84 0.46
C LYS A 65 -39.92 -1.53 0.01
N ILE A 66 -40.64 -0.42 -0.02
CA ILE A 66 -40.09 0.90 -0.36
C ILE A 66 -39.01 1.33 0.64
N ALA A 67 -39.24 1.11 1.95
CA ALA A 67 -38.28 1.46 2.98
C ALA A 67 -36.96 0.68 2.82
N PHE A 68 -37.02 -0.65 2.57
CA PHE A 68 -35.84 -1.45 2.28
C PHE A 68 -35.12 -1.04 0.99
N TYR A 69 -35.87 -0.66 -0.04
CA TYR A 69 -35.31 -0.16 -1.29
C TYR A 69 -34.55 1.16 -1.10
N ILE A 70 -35.14 2.12 -0.37
CA ILE A 70 -34.49 3.38 0.00
C ILE A 70 -33.25 3.12 0.86
N LEU A 71 -33.35 2.23 1.85
CA LEU A 71 -32.19 1.82 2.64
C LEU A 71 -31.06 1.32 1.76
N GLY A 72 -31.34 0.44 0.79
CA GLY A 72 -30.41 -0.05 -0.19
C GLY A 72 -29.71 1.09 -0.94
N PHE A 73 -30.43 2.09 -1.40
CA PHE A 73 -29.88 3.26 -2.09
C PHE A 73 -28.95 4.11 -1.21
N VAL A 74 -29.35 4.36 0.04
CA VAL A 74 -28.53 5.13 0.98
C VAL A 74 -27.22 4.39 1.26
N VAL A 75 -27.30 3.09 1.49
CA VAL A 75 -26.16 2.26 1.81
C VAL A 75 -25.24 2.05 0.60
N ALA A 76 -25.80 1.92 -0.61
CA ALA A 76 -25.03 1.91 -1.85
C ALA A 76 -24.19 3.19 -2.01
N PHE A 77 -24.74 4.31 -1.63
CA PHE A 77 -24.04 5.59 -1.63
C PHE A 77 -22.89 5.61 -0.60
N VAL A 78 -23.10 5.05 0.60
CA VAL A 78 -22.05 4.86 1.60
C VAL A 78 -20.94 3.94 1.05
N ALA A 79 -21.30 2.90 0.29
CA ALA A 79 -20.32 2.02 -0.35
C ALA A 79 -19.42 2.79 -1.33
N VAL A 80 -19.99 3.67 -2.17
CA VAL A 80 -19.19 4.53 -3.07
C VAL A 80 -18.24 5.44 -2.29
N GLY A 81 -18.73 6.10 -1.24
CA GLY A 81 -17.93 6.98 -0.39
C GLY A 81 -16.79 6.26 0.33
N SER A 82 -17.08 5.08 0.88
CA SER A 82 -16.07 4.25 1.57
C SER A 82 -15.03 3.67 0.62
N TRP A 83 -15.41 3.33 -0.61
CA TRP A 83 -14.49 2.96 -1.68
C TRP A 83 -13.53 4.09 -2.02
N LEU A 84 -14.03 5.31 -2.25
CA LEU A 84 -13.19 6.47 -2.52
C LEU A 84 -12.26 6.79 -1.35
N TYR A 85 -12.77 6.70 -0.12
CA TYR A 85 -11.96 6.90 1.08
C TYR A 85 -10.86 5.84 1.19
N PHE A 86 -11.19 4.57 0.93
CA PHE A 86 -10.21 3.48 0.88
C PHE A 86 -9.11 3.76 -0.15
N CYS A 87 -9.48 4.11 -1.40
CA CYS A 87 -8.51 4.42 -2.45
C CYS A 87 -7.60 5.60 -2.07
N ALA A 88 -8.17 6.67 -1.51
CA ALA A 88 -7.43 7.85 -1.06
C ALA A 88 -6.49 7.54 0.11
N ALA A 89 -6.96 6.80 1.11
CA ALA A 89 -6.17 6.38 2.26
C ALA A 89 -5.03 5.43 1.86
N TYR A 90 -5.30 4.51 0.93
CA TYR A 90 -4.34 3.57 0.42
C TYR A 90 -3.22 4.24 -0.40
N THR A 91 -3.56 5.26 -1.18
CA THR A 91 -2.58 6.00 -2.01
C THR A 91 -1.88 7.15 -1.28
N GLY A 92 -2.08 7.29 0.04
CA GLY A 92 -1.44 8.33 0.84
C GLY A 92 -2.00 9.75 0.62
N ARG A 93 -3.15 9.87 -0.05
CA ARG A 93 -3.82 11.16 -0.35
C ARG A 93 -5.11 11.34 0.47
N PRO A 94 -5.08 11.28 1.82
CA PRO A 94 -6.31 11.37 2.61
C PRO A 94 -6.93 12.76 2.46
N PRO A 95 -8.26 12.86 2.25
CA PRO A 95 -8.95 14.14 1.98
C PRO A 95 -9.14 14.98 3.26
N ARG A 96 -8.20 14.95 4.22
CA ARG A 96 -8.40 15.51 5.57
C ARG A 96 -8.58 17.02 5.63
N HIS A 97 -8.11 17.81 4.64
CA HIS A 97 -8.09 19.28 4.73
C HIS A 97 -8.41 20.05 3.43
N THR A 98 -9.16 19.47 2.49
CA THR A 98 -9.51 20.20 1.26
C THR A 98 -10.92 20.80 1.36
N PRO A 99 -11.16 22.02 0.86
CA PRO A 99 -12.52 22.57 0.72
C PRO A 99 -13.43 21.65 -0.12
N PHE A 100 -12.83 20.81 -0.95
CA PHE A 100 -13.47 19.77 -1.73
C PHE A 100 -14.18 18.72 -0.88
N ARG A 101 -13.67 18.38 0.32
CA ARG A 101 -14.32 17.42 1.23
C ARG A 101 -15.72 17.87 1.64
N ASN A 102 -15.89 19.14 1.98
CA ASN A 102 -17.18 19.67 2.43
C ASN A 102 -18.17 19.72 1.26
N LEU A 103 -17.70 20.02 0.05
CA LEU A 103 -18.51 19.95 -1.17
C LEU A 103 -18.97 18.51 -1.44
N ILE A 104 -18.08 17.54 -1.40
CA ILE A 104 -18.40 16.11 -1.58
C ILE A 104 -19.42 15.66 -0.53
N LEU A 105 -19.19 15.96 0.75
CA LEU A 105 -20.12 15.60 1.83
C LEU A 105 -21.47 16.29 1.66
N GLY A 106 -21.49 17.57 1.30
CA GLY A 106 -22.73 18.31 1.03
C GLY A 106 -23.52 17.69 -0.12
N THR A 107 -22.87 17.36 -1.22
CA THR A 107 -23.46 16.67 -2.38
C THR A 107 -24.02 15.31 -1.97
N PHE A 108 -23.28 14.56 -1.17
CA PHE A 108 -23.68 13.25 -0.67
C PHE A 108 -24.92 13.33 0.22
N LEU A 109 -24.96 14.29 1.16
CA LEU A 109 -26.11 14.52 2.04
C LEU A 109 -27.33 15.00 1.25
N PHE A 110 -27.12 15.90 0.27
CA PHE A 110 -28.19 16.39 -0.57
C PHE A 110 -28.90 15.27 -1.35
N PHE A 111 -28.12 14.43 -2.06
CA PHE A 111 -28.70 13.30 -2.79
C PHE A 111 -29.27 12.23 -1.87
N THR A 112 -28.70 12.01 -0.70
CA THR A 112 -29.28 11.12 0.30
C THR A 112 -30.64 11.64 0.78
N ALA A 113 -30.75 12.93 1.07
CA ALA A 113 -32.03 13.54 1.44
C ALA A 113 -33.08 13.38 0.34
N LEU A 114 -32.71 13.64 -0.92
CA LEU A 114 -33.61 13.44 -2.07
C LEU A 114 -34.09 11.99 -2.21
N LYS A 115 -33.22 11.00 -1.95
CA LYS A 115 -33.60 9.58 -1.99
C LYS A 115 -34.56 9.22 -0.87
N VAL A 116 -34.28 9.66 0.36
CA VAL A 116 -35.12 9.38 1.54
C VAL A 116 -36.49 10.03 1.42
N THR A 117 -36.55 11.25 0.89
CA THR A 117 -37.81 12.00 0.70
C THR A 117 -38.55 11.64 -0.60
N ASN A 118 -38.04 10.70 -1.41
CA ASN A 118 -38.67 10.32 -2.68
C ASN A 118 -40.16 9.99 -2.59
N PRO A 119 -40.68 9.34 -1.55
CA PRO A 119 -42.11 9.08 -1.43
C PRO A 119 -43.00 10.34 -1.45
N LEU A 120 -42.42 11.53 -1.19
CA LEU A 120 -43.14 12.82 -1.18
C LEU A 120 -43.19 13.47 -2.56
N HIS A 121 -42.20 13.25 -3.43
CA HIS A 121 -42.05 13.98 -4.69
C HIS A 121 -41.89 13.10 -5.93
N ASN A 122 -41.55 11.82 -5.79
CA ASN A 122 -41.36 10.83 -6.86
C ASN A 122 -40.36 11.26 -7.97
N LEU A 123 -39.37 12.11 -7.65
CA LEU A 123 -38.42 12.63 -8.63
C LEU A 123 -37.28 11.62 -8.94
N TYR A 124 -37.09 10.64 -8.05
CA TYR A 124 -36.00 9.70 -8.15
C TYR A 124 -36.46 8.34 -8.71
N PHE A 125 -37.61 7.86 -8.26
CA PHE A 125 -38.25 6.65 -8.78
C PHE A 125 -39.74 6.67 -8.48
N THR A 126 -40.50 5.92 -9.29
CA THR A 126 -41.91 5.58 -9.06
C THR A 126 -42.06 4.08 -8.86
N THR A 127 -43.17 3.62 -8.29
CA THR A 127 -43.37 2.21 -7.98
C THR A 127 -44.71 1.70 -8.47
N GLU A 128 -44.69 0.55 -9.12
CA GLU A 128 -45.87 -0.18 -9.57
C GLU A 128 -45.95 -1.53 -8.85
N TRP A 129 -47.18 -1.92 -8.43
CA TRP A 129 -47.37 -3.21 -7.79
C TRP A 129 -47.77 -4.25 -8.84
N VAL A 130 -46.97 -5.28 -8.98
CA VAL A 130 -47.17 -6.38 -9.93
C VAL A 130 -47.31 -7.69 -9.15
N THR A 131 -48.26 -8.54 -9.58
CA THR A 131 -48.58 -9.80 -8.90
C THR A 131 -47.96 -11.04 -9.53
N GLU A 132 -47.47 -10.95 -10.75
CA GLU A 132 -46.81 -12.03 -11.46
C GLU A 132 -45.32 -11.77 -11.66
N PRO A 133 -44.42 -12.75 -11.55
CA PRO A 133 -44.63 -14.13 -11.15
C PRO A 133 -44.91 -14.32 -9.64
N PHE A 134 -44.73 -13.30 -8.83
CA PHE A 134 -45.11 -13.20 -7.41
C PHE A 134 -45.32 -11.74 -7.03
N PRO A 135 -46.02 -11.42 -5.93
CA PRO A 135 -46.26 -10.04 -5.52
C PRO A 135 -44.94 -9.27 -5.27
N HIS A 136 -44.60 -8.36 -6.16
CA HIS A 136 -43.39 -7.52 -6.05
C HIS A 136 -43.65 -6.10 -6.55
N LEU A 137 -42.71 -5.20 -6.25
CA LEU A 137 -42.72 -3.84 -6.78
C LEU A 137 -41.82 -3.79 -8.02
N VAL A 138 -42.35 -3.27 -9.08
CA VAL A 138 -41.54 -2.81 -10.23
C VAL A 138 -41.18 -1.34 -9.96
N ILE A 139 -39.91 -1.04 -10.12
CA ILE A 139 -39.37 0.29 -9.89
C ILE A 139 -39.08 0.93 -11.23
N HIS A 140 -39.70 2.06 -11.48
CA HIS A 140 -39.42 2.91 -12.65
C HIS A 140 -38.48 4.03 -12.23
N HIS A 141 -37.31 4.07 -12.82
CA HIS A 141 -36.28 5.05 -12.47
C HIS A 141 -36.49 6.34 -13.28
N GLU A 142 -36.54 7.48 -12.57
CA GLU A 142 -36.67 8.81 -13.15
C GLU A 142 -35.32 9.43 -13.54
N LEU A 143 -35.32 10.56 -14.25
CA LEU A 143 -34.11 11.20 -14.75
C LEU A 143 -33.05 11.44 -13.68
N LEU A 144 -33.47 11.85 -12.47
CA LEU A 144 -32.58 12.14 -11.36
C LEU A 144 -31.80 10.90 -10.90
N TYR A 145 -32.43 9.71 -10.95
CA TYR A 145 -31.73 8.45 -10.67
C TYR A 145 -30.57 8.25 -11.63
N TRP A 146 -30.77 8.41 -12.94
CA TRP A 146 -29.74 8.19 -13.96
C TRP A 146 -28.58 9.18 -13.84
N ILE A 147 -28.88 10.45 -13.49
CA ILE A 147 -27.84 11.46 -13.22
C ILE A 147 -26.97 11.03 -12.02
N VAL A 148 -27.58 10.66 -10.90
CA VAL A 148 -26.87 10.26 -9.68
C VAL A 148 -26.11 8.95 -9.86
N LEU A 149 -26.69 8.01 -10.61
CA LEU A 149 -26.03 6.76 -10.99
C LEU A 149 -24.77 7.05 -11.82
N GLY A 150 -24.86 7.88 -12.84
CA GLY A 150 -23.73 8.29 -13.66
C GLY A 150 -22.61 8.96 -12.85
N LEU A 151 -22.97 9.87 -11.94
CA LEU A 151 -22.00 10.49 -11.02
C LEU A 151 -21.35 9.47 -10.08
N SER A 152 -22.11 8.47 -9.61
CA SER A 152 -21.58 7.40 -8.74
C SER A 152 -20.58 6.53 -9.49
N TYR A 153 -20.87 6.13 -10.72
CA TYR A 153 -19.94 5.40 -11.57
C TYR A 153 -18.68 6.20 -11.92
N ALA A 154 -18.84 7.50 -12.21
CA ALA A 154 -17.70 8.40 -12.42
C ALA A 154 -16.80 8.45 -11.18
N ALA A 155 -17.39 8.58 -10.00
CA ALA A 155 -16.64 8.57 -8.72
C ALA A 155 -15.93 7.24 -8.47
N ILE A 156 -16.59 6.10 -8.70
CA ILE A 156 -15.99 4.76 -8.60
C ILE A 156 -14.81 4.64 -9.57
N THR A 157 -14.96 5.11 -10.80
CA THR A 157 -13.92 5.08 -11.84
C THR A 157 -12.70 5.91 -11.43
N VAL A 158 -12.90 7.08 -10.81
CA VAL A 158 -11.80 7.88 -10.24
C VAL A 158 -11.05 7.07 -9.18
N GLY A 159 -11.75 6.39 -8.28
CA GLY A 159 -11.12 5.52 -7.28
C GLY A 159 -10.27 4.41 -7.92
N PHE A 160 -10.79 3.75 -8.96
CA PHE A 160 -10.03 2.74 -9.73
C PHE A 160 -8.81 3.35 -10.40
N PHE A 161 -8.96 4.51 -11.03
CA PHE A 161 -7.86 5.15 -11.72
C PHE A 161 -6.71 5.50 -10.76
N VAL A 162 -7.04 6.07 -9.59
CA VAL A 162 -6.06 6.39 -8.55
C VAL A 162 -5.35 5.14 -8.02
N LEU A 163 -6.09 4.02 -7.87
CA LEU A 163 -5.53 2.75 -7.45
C LEU A 163 -4.62 2.13 -8.53
N MET A 164 -5.05 2.18 -9.80
CA MET A 164 -4.28 1.69 -10.95
C MET A 164 -3.00 2.51 -11.16
N GLU A 165 -3.07 3.84 -11.05
CA GLU A 165 -1.90 4.71 -11.09
C GLU A 165 -0.86 4.27 -10.04
N ARG A 166 -1.32 3.97 -8.83
CA ARG A 166 -0.44 3.49 -7.76
C ARG A 166 0.20 2.14 -8.11
N PHE A 167 -0.58 1.18 -8.61
CA PHE A 167 -0.08 -0.12 -9.02
C PHE A 167 0.94 -0.01 -10.16
N TYR A 168 0.68 0.86 -11.13
CA TYR A 168 1.61 1.13 -12.22
C TYR A 168 2.96 1.67 -11.72
N HIS A 169 2.93 2.65 -10.80
CA HIS A 169 4.14 3.23 -10.23
C HIS A 169 4.94 2.25 -9.34
N THR A 170 4.28 1.27 -8.75
CA THR A 170 4.95 0.24 -7.92
C THR A 170 5.38 -0.99 -8.71
N GLY A 171 5.09 -1.08 -10.01
CA GLY A 171 5.41 -2.25 -10.85
C GLY A 171 4.53 -3.46 -10.55
N SER A 172 3.43 -3.28 -9.79
CA SER A 172 2.58 -4.38 -9.37
C SER A 172 1.68 -4.90 -10.48
N ASP A 173 1.44 -6.22 -10.50
CA ASP A 173 0.50 -6.82 -11.45
C ASP A 173 -0.94 -6.34 -11.18
N SER A 174 -1.46 -5.56 -12.11
CA SER A 174 -2.83 -5.02 -12.06
C SER A 174 -3.87 -5.92 -12.73
N ARG A 175 -3.46 -7.00 -13.41
CA ARG A 175 -4.37 -7.90 -14.17
C ARG A 175 -5.51 -8.45 -13.30
N PRO A 176 -5.28 -8.97 -12.07
CA PRO A 176 -6.37 -9.44 -11.23
C PRO A 176 -7.39 -8.33 -10.90
N LEU A 177 -6.95 -7.10 -10.69
CA LEU A 177 -7.84 -5.97 -10.43
C LEU A 177 -8.71 -5.66 -11.64
N VAL A 178 -8.13 -5.64 -12.85
CA VAL A 178 -8.87 -5.42 -14.10
C VAL A 178 -9.92 -6.52 -14.30
N VAL A 179 -9.57 -7.77 -14.05
CA VAL A 179 -10.52 -8.91 -14.13
C VAL A 179 -11.65 -8.74 -13.12
N LEU A 180 -11.36 -8.40 -11.87
CA LEU A 180 -12.37 -8.19 -10.83
C LEU A 180 -13.30 -7.03 -11.17
N VAL A 181 -12.76 -5.92 -11.71
CA VAL A 181 -13.57 -4.79 -12.20
C VAL A 181 -14.48 -5.23 -13.34
N GLY A 182 -13.96 -5.97 -14.33
CA GLY A 182 -14.76 -6.52 -15.43
C GLY A 182 -15.89 -7.44 -14.94
N LEU A 183 -15.58 -8.35 -14.02
CA LEU A 183 -16.57 -9.26 -13.43
C LEU A 183 -17.63 -8.50 -12.61
N SER A 184 -17.25 -7.43 -11.90
CA SER A 184 -18.21 -6.61 -11.13
C SER A 184 -19.17 -5.83 -12.04
N GLY A 185 -18.84 -5.65 -13.31
CA GLY A 185 -19.72 -5.02 -14.31
C GLY A 185 -20.80 -5.96 -14.85
N LEU A 186 -20.63 -7.27 -14.79
CA LEU A 186 -21.62 -8.22 -15.31
C LEU A 186 -23.02 -8.08 -14.66
N PRO A 187 -23.17 -7.88 -13.36
CA PRO A 187 -24.47 -7.63 -12.75
C PRO A 187 -25.15 -6.35 -13.23
N ALA A 188 -24.41 -5.30 -13.57
CA ALA A 188 -24.99 -4.09 -14.18
C ALA A 188 -25.63 -4.40 -15.54
N VAL A 189 -25.01 -5.29 -16.33
CA VAL A 189 -25.62 -5.82 -17.57
C VAL A 189 -26.90 -6.58 -17.26
N ALA A 190 -26.90 -7.43 -16.20
CA ALA A 190 -28.10 -8.14 -15.78
C ALA A 190 -29.23 -7.20 -15.33
N THR A 191 -28.92 -6.09 -14.66
CA THR A 191 -29.89 -5.03 -14.30
C THR A 191 -30.55 -4.42 -15.57
N ILE A 192 -29.74 -4.14 -16.60
CA ILE A 192 -30.27 -3.58 -17.88
C ILE A 192 -31.14 -4.59 -18.62
N LEU A 193 -30.74 -5.88 -18.60
CA LEU A 193 -31.46 -6.96 -19.28
C LEU A 193 -32.68 -7.48 -18.51
N GLY A 194 -32.80 -7.16 -17.21
CA GLY A 194 -33.83 -7.69 -16.33
C GLY A 194 -35.27 -7.42 -16.80
N SER A 195 -35.49 -6.33 -17.53
CA SER A 195 -36.79 -6.03 -18.14
C SER A 195 -37.07 -6.75 -19.46
N ARG A 196 -36.11 -7.50 -20.01
CA ARG A 196 -36.20 -8.15 -21.34
C ARG A 196 -36.07 -9.66 -21.31
N VAL A 197 -35.71 -10.23 -20.17
CA VAL A 197 -35.43 -11.64 -20.01
C VAL A 197 -36.33 -12.20 -18.91
N ASP A 198 -37.24 -13.12 -19.25
CA ASP A 198 -38.34 -13.58 -18.38
C ASP A 198 -37.88 -14.18 -17.02
N TRP A 199 -36.71 -14.79 -16.95
CA TRP A 199 -36.16 -15.33 -15.68
C TRP A 199 -35.34 -14.34 -14.87
N LEU A 200 -35.02 -13.15 -15.45
CA LEU A 200 -34.41 -12.04 -14.73
C LEU A 200 -35.52 -11.07 -14.32
N LEU A 201 -35.67 -10.87 -13.03
CA LEU A 201 -36.54 -9.84 -12.51
C LEU A 201 -35.94 -8.45 -12.76
N PRO A 202 -36.75 -7.38 -12.91
CA PRO A 202 -36.28 -6.00 -12.99
C PRO A 202 -35.75 -5.52 -11.63
N LEU A 203 -34.66 -6.14 -11.18
CA LEU A 203 -33.95 -5.86 -9.92
C LEU A 203 -32.60 -5.22 -10.20
N MET A 204 -32.01 -4.60 -9.18
CA MET A 204 -30.62 -4.16 -9.22
C MET A 204 -29.71 -5.32 -8.80
N TYR A 205 -28.87 -5.78 -9.71
CA TYR A 205 -27.94 -6.89 -9.48
C TYR A 205 -26.54 -6.44 -9.07
N GLU A 206 -26.31 -5.13 -8.93
CA GLU A 206 -25.03 -4.54 -8.56
C GLU A 206 -24.49 -5.03 -7.21
N PRO A 207 -25.29 -5.22 -6.12
CA PRO A 207 -24.75 -5.66 -4.83
C PRO A 207 -23.93 -6.96 -4.89
N PRO A 208 -24.38 -8.05 -5.56
CA PRO A 208 -23.57 -9.24 -5.78
C PRO A 208 -22.26 -9.01 -6.52
N GLY A 209 -22.27 -8.16 -7.55
CA GLY A 209 -21.07 -7.83 -8.30
C GLY A 209 -20.05 -7.04 -7.47
N VAL A 210 -20.53 -6.07 -6.72
CA VAL A 210 -19.68 -5.28 -5.82
C VAL A 210 -19.16 -6.16 -4.66
N ALA A 211 -19.96 -7.11 -4.16
CA ALA A 211 -19.51 -8.08 -3.17
C ALA A 211 -18.38 -8.98 -3.71
N LEU A 212 -18.55 -9.51 -4.92
CA LEU A 212 -17.51 -10.29 -5.59
C LEU A 212 -16.22 -9.49 -5.76
N PHE A 213 -16.33 -8.24 -6.21
CA PHE A 213 -15.20 -7.33 -6.32
C PHE A 213 -14.53 -7.10 -4.96
N ALA A 214 -15.28 -6.73 -3.93
CA ALA A 214 -14.75 -6.41 -2.61
C ALA A 214 -14.04 -7.61 -1.96
N VAL A 215 -14.68 -8.78 -1.96
CA VAL A 215 -14.11 -10.01 -1.39
C VAL A 215 -12.92 -10.50 -2.22
N GLY A 216 -13.03 -10.45 -3.54
CA GLY A 216 -11.94 -10.80 -4.46
C GLY A 216 -10.73 -9.89 -4.27
N THR A 217 -10.94 -8.59 -4.18
CA THR A 217 -9.88 -7.61 -3.91
C THR A 217 -9.16 -7.92 -2.60
N LEU A 218 -9.90 -8.21 -1.53
CA LEU A 218 -9.28 -8.58 -0.27
C LEU A 218 -8.48 -9.88 -0.37
N PHE A 219 -9.01 -10.89 -1.07
CA PHE A 219 -8.35 -12.18 -1.20
C PHE A 219 -7.04 -12.09 -1.99
N PHE A 220 -7.05 -11.40 -3.15
CA PHE A 220 -5.87 -11.31 -4.01
C PHE A 220 -4.83 -10.30 -3.55
N TYR A 221 -5.27 -9.20 -2.88
CA TYR A 221 -4.40 -8.06 -2.61
C TYR A 221 -4.14 -7.79 -1.15
N ARG A 222 -4.68 -8.58 -0.20
CA ARG A 222 -4.50 -8.30 1.24
C ARG A 222 -3.03 -8.13 1.63
N GLN A 223 -2.17 -9.09 1.25
CA GLN A 223 -0.74 -9.04 1.54
C GLN A 223 -0.04 -7.92 0.75
N ARG A 224 -0.46 -7.72 -0.50
CA ARG A 224 0.07 -6.69 -1.39
C ARG A 224 -0.35 -5.29 -0.98
N PHE A 225 -1.54 -5.08 -0.46
CA PHE A 225 -1.97 -3.77 0.04
C PHE A 225 -1.06 -3.24 1.16
N GLU A 226 -0.50 -4.12 1.97
CA GLU A 226 0.46 -3.74 3.00
C GLU A 226 1.86 -3.54 2.41
N ALA A 227 2.32 -4.42 1.55
CA ALA A 227 3.64 -4.36 0.90
C ALA A 227 3.77 -3.15 -0.04
N ILE A 228 2.83 -2.94 -0.95
CA ILE A 228 2.84 -1.84 -1.93
C ILE A 228 2.90 -0.49 -1.24
N ARG A 229 2.23 -0.33 -0.08
CA ARG A 229 2.29 0.91 0.67
C ARG A 229 3.67 1.17 1.25
N LEU A 230 4.30 0.16 1.84
CA LEU A 230 5.65 0.27 2.40
C LEU A 230 6.69 0.55 1.30
N THR A 231 6.55 -0.10 0.15
CA THR A 231 7.46 0.10 -0.98
C THR A 231 7.20 1.41 -1.72
N GLY A 232 5.95 1.84 -1.81
CA GLY A 232 5.56 2.98 -2.62
C GLY A 232 5.70 4.35 -1.95
N GLU A 233 5.81 4.44 -0.62
CA GLU A 233 6.10 5.69 0.11
C GLU A 233 7.60 5.99 0.20
N SER A 234 8.45 5.03 -0.17
CA SER A 234 9.90 5.17 -0.14
C SER A 234 10.43 5.45 -1.54
N ASP A 235 11.16 6.55 -1.70
CA ASP A 235 12.02 6.78 -2.89
C ASP A 235 13.20 5.79 -2.93
N LYS A 236 13.38 4.99 -1.88
CA LYS A 236 14.40 3.96 -1.79
C LYS A 236 13.95 2.68 -2.51
N PRO A 237 14.85 1.99 -3.22
CA PRO A 237 14.58 0.67 -3.78
C PRO A 237 14.09 -0.29 -2.70
N ALA A 238 12.94 -0.93 -2.95
CA ALA A 238 12.32 -1.85 -2.02
C ALA A 238 11.73 -3.04 -2.75
N ILE A 239 11.95 -4.25 -2.19
CA ILE A 239 11.51 -5.52 -2.74
C ILE A 239 10.83 -6.30 -1.62
N PHE A 240 9.65 -6.85 -1.88
CA PHE A 240 8.93 -7.70 -0.95
C PHE A 240 9.10 -9.17 -1.36
N LEU A 241 9.58 -9.98 -0.42
CA LEU A 241 9.79 -11.41 -0.58
C LEU A 241 8.83 -12.18 0.34
N ASP A 242 8.38 -13.37 -0.10
CA ASP A 242 7.66 -14.30 0.78
C ASP A 242 8.59 -15.09 1.71
N GLN A 243 8.04 -16.09 2.41
CA GLN A 243 8.80 -16.97 3.32
C GLN A 243 9.84 -17.82 2.60
N GLU A 244 9.58 -18.16 1.32
CA GLU A 244 10.46 -18.92 0.43
C GLU A 244 11.42 -18.03 -0.36
N THR A 245 11.58 -16.76 0.03
CA THR A 245 12.41 -15.75 -0.66
C THR A 245 12.05 -15.50 -2.12
N ARG A 246 10.79 -15.75 -2.49
CA ARG A 246 10.29 -15.44 -3.83
C ARG A 246 9.81 -13.99 -3.91
N ILE A 247 10.07 -13.36 -5.04
CA ILE A 247 9.70 -11.97 -5.30
C ILE A 247 8.18 -11.86 -5.41
N GLN A 248 7.57 -11.17 -4.45
CA GLN A 248 6.12 -10.92 -4.42
C GLN A 248 5.78 -9.53 -4.94
N ASP A 249 6.67 -8.56 -4.71
CA ASP A 249 6.48 -7.18 -5.17
C ASP A 249 7.79 -6.39 -5.13
N TYR A 250 7.88 -5.30 -5.91
CA TYR A 250 8.99 -4.35 -5.88
C TYR A 250 8.54 -2.98 -6.38
N ASN A 251 9.19 -1.90 -5.91
CA ASN A 251 8.86 -0.56 -6.36
C ASN A 251 9.65 -0.15 -7.63
N GLN A 252 9.27 0.99 -8.20
CA GLN A 252 9.91 1.52 -9.41
C GLN A 252 11.41 1.82 -9.18
N ALA A 253 11.80 2.26 -7.98
CA ALA A 253 13.20 2.52 -7.66
C ALA A 253 14.03 1.22 -7.67
N ALA A 254 13.48 0.11 -7.14
CA ALA A 254 14.12 -1.21 -7.22
C ALA A 254 14.26 -1.69 -8.66
N ARG A 255 13.20 -1.52 -9.49
CA ARG A 255 13.26 -1.89 -10.91
C ARG A 255 14.30 -1.09 -11.68
N LYS A 256 14.45 0.22 -11.38
CA LYS A 256 15.48 1.05 -12.02
C LYS A 256 16.90 0.63 -11.63
N LEU A 257 17.10 0.27 -10.36
CA LEU A 257 18.40 -0.15 -9.86
C LEU A 257 18.75 -1.57 -10.30
N PHE A 258 17.75 -2.46 -10.34
CA PHE A 258 17.87 -3.87 -10.73
C PHE A 258 16.91 -4.20 -11.88
N PRO A 259 17.28 -3.95 -13.14
CA PRO A 259 16.43 -4.26 -14.29
C PRO A 259 16.07 -5.74 -14.42
N THR A 260 16.86 -6.65 -13.82
CA THR A 260 16.58 -8.09 -13.77
C THR A 260 15.30 -8.44 -13.01
N LEU A 261 14.73 -7.52 -12.23
CA LEU A 261 13.46 -7.72 -11.54
C LEU A 261 12.25 -7.65 -12.47
N GLU A 262 12.40 -7.16 -13.70
CA GLU A 262 11.31 -7.06 -14.65
C GLU A 262 10.77 -8.47 -14.97
N ASP A 263 9.45 -8.65 -14.82
CA ASP A 263 8.72 -9.91 -15.00
C ASP A 263 9.12 -11.10 -14.07
N SER A 264 9.85 -10.84 -12.97
CA SER A 264 10.35 -11.87 -12.04
C SER A 264 9.40 -12.23 -10.89
N PHE A 265 8.11 -11.92 -10.99
CA PHE A 265 7.13 -12.22 -9.95
C PHE A 265 6.99 -13.73 -9.69
N GLY A 266 7.11 -14.13 -8.41
CA GLY A 266 7.03 -15.52 -7.97
C GLY A 266 8.34 -16.31 -8.15
N GLU A 267 9.38 -15.73 -8.76
CA GLU A 267 10.70 -16.35 -8.88
C GLU A 267 11.53 -16.16 -7.62
N PRO A 268 12.39 -17.11 -7.25
CA PRO A 268 13.33 -16.94 -6.15
C PRO A 268 14.30 -15.78 -6.42
N LEU A 269 14.56 -14.94 -5.43
CA LEU A 269 15.47 -13.79 -5.57
C LEU A 269 16.87 -14.22 -6.03
N GLU A 270 17.36 -15.35 -5.55
CA GLU A 270 18.66 -15.91 -5.90
C GLU A 270 18.78 -16.23 -7.41
N ALA A 271 17.69 -16.72 -8.03
CA ALA A 271 17.66 -17.02 -9.45
C ALA A 271 17.64 -15.74 -10.33
N VAL A 272 17.05 -14.65 -9.81
CA VAL A 272 16.90 -13.38 -10.52
C VAL A 272 18.11 -12.47 -10.34
N ASN A 273 18.63 -12.42 -9.11
CA ASN A 273 19.80 -11.58 -8.76
C ASN A 273 20.58 -12.19 -7.61
N THR A 274 21.54 -13.05 -7.95
CA THR A 274 22.40 -13.76 -6.99
C THR A 274 23.19 -12.79 -6.11
N ALA A 275 23.69 -11.67 -6.65
CA ALA A 275 24.45 -10.69 -5.88
C ALA A 275 23.62 -10.10 -4.75
N LEU A 276 22.38 -9.70 -5.05
CA LEU A 276 21.46 -9.14 -4.06
C LEU A 276 21.07 -10.19 -2.99
N ALA A 277 20.86 -11.43 -3.38
CA ALA A 277 20.55 -12.53 -2.48
C ALA A 277 21.72 -12.84 -1.52
N ASP A 278 22.94 -12.86 -2.04
CA ASP A 278 24.17 -13.06 -1.26
C ASP A 278 24.36 -11.95 -0.21
N HIS A 279 24.15 -10.70 -0.59
CA HIS A 279 24.30 -9.57 0.33
C HIS A 279 23.23 -9.51 1.42
N LEU A 280 22.02 -10.03 1.15
CA LEU A 280 20.99 -10.21 2.18
C LEU A 280 21.46 -11.16 3.29
N THR A 281 22.24 -12.17 2.94
CA THR A 281 22.75 -13.18 3.89
C THR A 281 23.99 -12.69 4.65
N LYS A 282 24.87 -11.93 3.97
CA LYS A 282 26.17 -11.48 4.50
C LYS A 282 26.12 -10.13 5.22
N GLN A 283 25.06 -9.34 5.00
CA GLN A 283 24.92 -7.98 5.51
C GLN A 283 26.10 -7.04 5.11
N ASP A 284 26.65 -7.26 3.93
CA ASP A 284 27.77 -6.49 3.39
C ASP A 284 27.26 -5.36 2.45
N ILE A 285 28.14 -4.42 2.14
CA ILE A 285 27.85 -3.32 1.21
C ILE A 285 27.89 -3.84 -0.22
N LEU A 286 26.74 -3.73 -0.92
CA LEU A 286 26.63 -4.06 -2.33
C LEU A 286 27.27 -2.93 -3.18
N THR A 287 28.22 -3.30 -4.01
CA THR A 287 28.88 -2.36 -4.94
C THR A 287 28.31 -2.54 -6.34
N ILE A 288 27.77 -1.47 -6.92
CA ILE A 288 27.22 -1.46 -8.28
C ILE A 288 27.99 -0.45 -9.10
N THR A 289 28.56 -0.88 -10.22
CA THR A 289 29.20 0.01 -11.20
C THR A 289 28.28 0.16 -12.40
N GLN A 290 27.76 1.36 -12.60
CA GLN A 290 26.92 1.72 -13.76
C GLN A 290 27.51 2.95 -14.45
N GLU A 291 27.60 2.91 -15.76
CA GLU A 291 28.10 4.02 -16.60
C GLU A 291 29.47 4.57 -16.17
N GLY A 292 30.31 3.75 -15.52
CA GLY A 292 31.62 4.14 -15.02
C GLY A 292 31.64 4.78 -13.63
N GLU A 293 30.48 4.99 -12.99
CA GLU A 293 30.35 5.37 -11.59
C GLU A 293 30.20 4.14 -10.71
N THR A 294 30.99 4.07 -9.63
CA THR A 294 30.84 3.05 -8.59
C THR A 294 30.04 3.62 -7.45
N ARG A 295 28.92 2.94 -7.13
CA ARG A 295 28.03 3.30 -6.02
C ARG A 295 27.96 2.17 -5.00
N TYR A 296 27.81 2.57 -3.77
CA TYR A 296 27.74 1.67 -2.61
C TYR A 296 26.35 1.65 -2.02
N TYR A 297 25.79 0.44 -1.82
CA TYR A 297 24.44 0.27 -1.31
C TYR A 297 24.41 -0.62 -0.09
N ASP A 298 23.72 -0.17 0.95
CA ASP A 298 23.41 -0.96 2.13
C ASP A 298 22.11 -1.71 1.90
N VAL A 299 22.17 -3.05 2.01
CA VAL A 299 21.01 -3.93 1.79
C VAL A 299 20.53 -4.41 3.15
N SER A 300 19.32 -4.02 3.54
CA SER A 300 18.72 -4.43 4.80
C SER A 300 17.41 -5.18 4.57
N SER A 301 17.15 -6.18 5.41
CA SER A 301 15.92 -6.95 5.41
C SER A 301 15.18 -6.76 6.72
N THR A 302 13.89 -6.49 6.64
CA THR A 302 12.99 -6.36 7.78
C THR A 302 11.89 -7.41 7.67
N PRO A 303 11.69 -8.28 8.70
CA PRO A 303 10.59 -9.24 8.69
C PRO A 303 9.24 -8.53 8.56
N PHE A 304 8.40 -9.05 7.69
CA PHE A 304 7.04 -8.56 7.51
C PHE A 304 6.07 -9.46 8.26
N LEU A 305 5.41 -8.89 9.27
CA LEU A 305 4.48 -9.59 10.14
C LEU A 305 3.04 -9.23 9.75
N ALA A 306 2.23 -10.23 9.43
CA ALA A 306 0.79 -10.10 9.33
C ALA A 306 0.14 -10.69 10.60
N GLY A 307 -0.06 -9.86 11.61
CA GLY A 307 -0.42 -10.30 12.96
C GLY A 307 0.77 -10.90 13.70
N GLU A 308 0.65 -12.11 14.21
CA GLU A 308 1.74 -12.85 14.89
C GLU A 308 2.56 -13.75 13.95
N VAL A 309 2.19 -13.84 12.67
CA VAL A 309 2.85 -14.72 11.70
C VAL A 309 3.71 -13.90 10.75
N THR A 310 4.99 -14.28 10.64
CA THR A 310 5.89 -13.73 9.61
C THR A 310 5.38 -14.18 8.25
N THR A 311 4.99 -13.23 7.41
CA THR A 311 4.41 -13.49 6.08
C THR A 311 5.45 -13.35 4.97
N GLY A 312 6.61 -12.75 5.28
CA GLY A 312 7.69 -12.50 4.35
C GLY A 312 8.69 -11.50 4.91
N GLN A 313 9.48 -10.90 4.02
CA GLN A 313 10.46 -9.89 4.39
C GLN A 313 10.47 -8.74 3.38
N LEU A 314 10.65 -7.52 3.88
CA LEU A 314 10.86 -6.32 3.08
C LEU A 314 12.35 -6.06 2.97
N VAL A 315 12.89 -6.15 1.77
CA VAL A 315 14.28 -5.81 1.45
C VAL A 315 14.31 -4.35 1.02
N THR A 316 15.14 -3.56 1.68
CA THR A 316 15.37 -2.15 1.33
C THR A 316 16.83 -1.92 0.98
N VAL A 317 17.08 -1.15 -0.07
CA VAL A 317 18.41 -0.83 -0.56
C VAL A 317 18.62 0.68 -0.40
N THR A 318 19.64 1.05 0.37
CA THR A 318 19.95 2.46 0.68
C THR A 318 21.27 2.83 0.04
N ASP A 319 21.31 3.90 -0.76
CA ASP A 319 22.56 4.47 -1.28
C ASP A 319 23.37 5.04 -0.11
N VAL A 320 24.56 4.52 0.07
CA VAL A 320 25.53 4.93 1.11
C VAL A 320 26.87 5.37 0.49
N THR A 321 26.85 5.72 -0.79
CA THR A 321 28.07 6.08 -1.55
C THR A 321 28.81 7.25 -0.91
N GLU A 322 28.10 8.28 -0.49
CA GLU A 322 28.71 9.44 0.19
C GLU A 322 29.35 9.05 1.52
N ARG A 323 28.65 8.27 2.34
CA ARG A 323 29.15 7.77 3.62
C ARG A 323 30.41 6.91 3.45
N GLU A 324 30.38 6.00 2.49
CA GLU A 324 31.47 5.06 2.25
C GLU A 324 32.71 5.76 1.66
N SER A 325 32.50 6.67 0.73
CA SER A 325 33.60 7.48 0.19
C SER A 325 34.24 8.39 1.25
N TYR A 326 33.44 8.89 2.20
CA TYR A 326 33.96 9.67 3.31
C TYR A 326 34.77 8.79 4.29
N ARG A 327 34.31 7.57 4.57
CA ARG A 327 35.02 6.59 5.39
C ARG A 327 36.39 6.24 4.77
N GLN A 328 36.42 5.94 3.48
CA GLN A 328 37.66 5.61 2.76
C GLN A 328 38.66 6.78 2.81
N ARG A 329 38.20 8.01 2.57
CA ARG A 329 39.07 9.21 2.68
C ARG A 329 39.61 9.42 4.11
N LEU A 330 38.83 9.09 5.12
CA LEU A 330 39.25 9.20 6.50
C LEU A 330 40.30 8.13 6.82
N GLU A 331 40.12 6.91 6.34
CA GLU A 331 41.08 5.81 6.49
C GLU A 331 42.42 6.18 5.81
N GLU A 332 42.39 6.65 4.57
CA GLU A 332 43.60 7.11 3.85
C GLU A 332 44.34 8.21 4.62
N LYS A 333 43.59 9.21 5.12
CA LYS A 333 44.21 10.29 5.93
C LYS A 333 44.81 9.78 7.23
N THR A 334 44.15 8.83 7.88
CA THR A 334 44.66 8.23 9.11
C THR A 334 45.97 7.47 8.84
N GLU A 335 46.01 6.67 7.78
CA GLU A 335 47.24 5.99 7.36
C GLU A 335 48.37 6.93 7.02
N GLN A 336 48.06 8.05 6.29
CA GLN A 336 49.03 9.09 6.02
C GLN A 336 49.58 9.75 7.28
N LEU A 337 48.70 10.07 8.26
CA LEU A 337 49.11 10.67 9.53
C LEU A 337 49.96 9.68 10.37
N GLU A 338 49.63 8.39 10.38
CA GLU A 338 50.42 7.37 11.06
C GLU A 338 51.81 7.20 10.42
N ALA A 339 51.87 7.19 9.10
CA ALA A 339 53.13 7.17 8.36
C ALA A 339 54.02 8.40 8.67
N LEU A 340 53.42 9.59 8.62
CA LEU A 340 54.10 10.84 8.97
C LEU A 340 54.59 10.81 10.43
N ASN A 341 53.74 10.40 11.36
CA ASN A 341 54.10 10.32 12.80
C ASN A 341 55.27 9.36 13.02
N ARG A 342 55.34 8.27 12.25
CA ARG A 342 56.47 7.31 12.31
C ARG A 342 57.77 7.93 11.86
N VAL A 343 57.74 8.70 10.75
CA VAL A 343 58.91 9.40 10.24
C VAL A 343 59.35 10.50 11.20
N VAL A 344 58.46 11.37 11.66
CA VAL A 344 58.75 12.42 12.63
C VAL A 344 59.35 11.83 13.93
N ARG A 345 58.80 10.75 14.44
CA ARG A 345 59.32 10.08 15.65
C ARG A 345 60.69 9.49 15.44
N HIS A 346 60.98 8.97 14.25
CA HIS A 346 62.30 8.46 13.86
C HIS A 346 63.34 9.58 13.81
N ASP A 347 62.99 10.70 13.16
CA ASP A 347 63.88 11.84 13.00
C ASP A 347 64.16 12.52 14.33
N ILE A 348 63.13 12.74 15.17
CA ILE A 348 63.29 13.25 16.54
C ILE A 348 64.24 12.33 17.38
N ARG A 349 64.07 11.01 17.25
CA ARG A 349 64.92 10.06 18.01
C ARG A 349 66.38 10.13 17.50
N ASN A 350 66.62 10.29 16.18
CA ASN A 350 67.95 10.46 15.65
C ASN A 350 68.60 11.79 16.11
N ASP A 351 67.84 12.89 16.00
CA ASP A 351 68.31 14.22 16.46
C ASP A 351 68.62 14.21 17.99
N MET A 352 67.75 13.59 18.76
CA MET A 352 67.98 13.42 20.19
C MET A 352 69.22 12.54 20.50
N THR A 353 69.46 11.50 19.71
CA THR A 353 70.67 10.68 19.85
C THR A 353 71.94 11.46 19.58
N VAL A 354 71.90 12.34 18.57
CA VAL A 354 73.03 13.24 18.23
C VAL A 354 73.25 14.30 19.33
N ILE A 355 72.14 14.91 19.79
CA ILE A 355 72.24 15.91 20.90
C ILE A 355 72.77 15.28 22.16
N LEU A 356 72.27 14.08 22.56
CA LEU A 356 72.77 13.37 23.75
C LEU A 356 74.23 12.99 23.57
N GLY A 357 74.66 12.52 22.42
CA GLY A 357 76.06 12.16 22.14
C GLY A 357 76.99 13.42 22.25
N TRP A 358 76.57 14.55 21.74
CA TRP A 358 77.34 15.79 21.92
C TRP A 358 77.33 16.31 23.37
N ALA A 359 76.23 16.16 24.05
CA ALA A 359 76.09 16.53 25.46
C ALA A 359 77.04 15.71 26.34
N GLU A 360 77.18 14.42 26.09
CA GLU A 360 78.09 13.53 26.77
C GLU A 360 79.57 13.89 26.55
N ILE A 361 79.91 14.25 25.33
CA ILE A 361 81.30 14.75 25.01
C ILE A 361 81.59 16.07 25.71
N LEU A 362 80.61 16.98 25.81
CA LEU A 362 80.75 18.26 26.46
C LEU A 362 80.95 18.11 27.97
N LYS A 363 80.40 17.06 28.61
CA LYS A 363 80.54 16.82 30.04
C LYS A 363 81.99 16.76 30.54
N ASP A 364 82.90 16.25 29.69
CA ASP A 364 84.32 16.15 30.01
C ASP A 364 85.12 17.47 29.80
N HIS A 365 84.45 18.57 29.32
CA HIS A 365 85.08 19.79 28.89
C HIS A 365 84.49 21.07 29.54
N ILE A 366 83.59 20.94 30.48
CA ILE A 366 82.95 22.07 31.20
C ILE A 366 83.30 22.09 32.67
N ASP A 367 83.20 23.27 33.28
CA ASP A 367 83.42 23.51 34.74
C ASP A 367 82.19 23.09 35.58
N GLU A 368 82.32 23.07 36.91
CA GLU A 368 81.23 22.60 37.84
C GLU A 368 79.90 23.34 37.65
N ASP A 369 79.88 24.66 37.27
CA ASP A 369 78.67 25.41 37.02
C ASP A 369 77.95 25.02 35.71
N GLY A 370 78.72 24.56 34.72
CA GLY A 370 78.21 24.06 33.44
C GLY A 370 77.66 22.64 33.53
N GLU A 371 78.19 21.78 34.41
CA GLU A 371 77.79 20.42 34.61
C GLU A 371 76.32 20.30 35.12
N ASP A 372 75.94 21.19 36.06
CA ASP A 372 74.59 21.27 36.57
C ASP A 372 73.55 21.69 35.47
N ALA A 373 73.93 22.56 34.55
CA ALA A 373 73.09 22.98 33.44
C ALA A 373 72.92 21.85 32.39
N LEU A 374 73.96 21.10 32.12
CA LEU A 374 73.97 19.97 31.19
C LEU A 374 73.17 18.79 31.70
N ASP A 375 73.28 18.44 32.99
CA ASP A 375 72.51 17.39 33.61
C ASP A 375 71.00 17.69 33.63
N ARG A 376 70.58 18.96 33.73
CA ARG A 376 69.15 19.35 33.54
C ARG A 376 68.67 19.17 32.12
N VAL A 377 69.51 19.34 31.12
CA VAL A 377 69.17 19.08 29.72
C VAL A 377 69.05 17.58 29.48
N LEU A 378 69.98 16.77 30.00
CA LEU A 378 70.00 15.32 29.85
C LEU A 378 68.81 14.63 30.57
N GLN A 379 68.34 15.14 31.70
CA GLN A 379 67.17 14.63 32.44
C GLN A 379 65.84 14.93 31.77
N LYS A 380 65.76 15.95 30.90
CA LYS A 380 64.50 16.34 30.21
C LYS A 380 64.41 15.79 28.79
N SER A 381 65.44 15.16 28.27
CA SER A 381 65.49 14.55 26.94
C SER A 381 65.06 13.08 26.99
#